data_0caec86cd8b6464c7d0b1f4b41cd9bfa
#
_entry.id   0caec86cd8b6464c7d0b1f4b41cd9bfa
#
_cell.length_a   1.000
_cell.length_b   1.000
_cell.length_c   1.000
_cell.angle_alpha   90.00
_cell.angle_beta   90.00
_cell.angle_gamma   90.00
#
_symmetry.space_group_name_H-M   'P 1'
#
loop_
_entity.id
_entity.type
_entity.pdbx_description
1 polymer ?
#
loop_
_entity_poly.entity_id
_entity_poly.type
_entity_poly.pdbx_seq_one_letter_code
_entity_poly.pdbx_strand_id
1 'polypeptide(L)'
;MAAALMIATASPAQAQPAPLPDKPFAEHRLALQLSDNDPKKEGLIISIANNLLKAYDPDKIAIEVVTFGPGIDLLRPENPNRQRVESLIAQGVKFDVCLNTVDSIERETGKRPAIIPLAIPVQVGVGQILALTENGFTLVRP
;
A
#
# COMPACT_ATOMS: atom_id res chain seq x y z
N MET A 1 45.87 24.18 23.63
CA MET A 1 45.06 22.97 23.48
C MET A 1 43.74 23.40 22.88
N ALA A 2 43.53 23.17 21.59
CA ALA A 2 42.27 23.48 20.91
C ALA A 2 41.43 22.20 20.86
N ALA A 3 40.26 22.18 21.54
CA ALA A 3 39.28 21.11 21.45
C ALA A 3 38.48 21.31 20.17
N ALA A 4 38.67 20.44 19.19
CA ALA A 4 37.87 20.43 17.97
C ALA A 4 36.48 19.83 18.30
N LEU A 5 35.47 20.67 18.26
CA LEU A 5 34.06 20.25 18.39
C LEU A 5 33.64 19.61 17.05
N MET A 6 33.54 18.28 17.01
CA MET A 6 32.96 17.59 15.86
C MET A 6 31.44 17.77 15.89
N ILE A 7 30.92 18.59 15.02
CA ILE A 7 29.50 18.70 14.76
C ILE A 7 29.13 17.53 13.86
N ALA A 8 28.47 16.53 14.41
CA ALA A 8 27.85 15.46 13.63
C ALA A 8 26.64 16.04 12.90
N THR A 9 26.77 16.27 11.61
CA THR A 9 25.62 16.62 10.76
C THR A 9 24.81 15.36 10.52
N ALA A 10 23.66 15.28 11.19
CA ALA A 10 22.68 14.24 10.86
C ALA A 10 22.17 14.49 9.45
N SER A 11 22.45 13.55 8.54
CA SER A 11 21.88 13.59 7.19
C SER A 11 20.37 13.44 7.28
N PRO A 12 19.57 14.24 6.52
CA PRO A 12 18.13 14.04 6.49
C PRO A 12 17.83 12.64 5.96
N ALA A 13 16.92 11.92 6.66
CA ALA A 13 16.47 10.62 6.20
C ALA A 13 15.85 10.77 4.81
N GLN A 14 16.54 10.26 3.80
CA GLN A 14 16.00 10.22 2.44
C GLN A 14 14.82 9.27 2.41
N ALA A 15 13.69 9.69 1.80
CA ALA A 15 12.58 8.81 1.52
C ALA A 15 13.11 7.61 0.73
N GLN A 16 12.93 6.41 1.28
CA GLN A 16 13.36 5.19 0.59
C GLN A 16 12.50 5.00 -0.66
N PRO A 17 13.11 4.68 -1.81
CA PRO A 17 12.33 4.31 -2.99
C PRO A 17 11.42 3.12 -2.66
N ALA A 18 10.26 3.06 -3.32
CA ALA A 18 9.36 1.92 -3.18
C ALA A 18 10.14 0.62 -3.35
N PRO A 19 9.95 -0.38 -2.46
CA PRO A 19 10.63 -1.65 -2.61
C PRO A 19 10.32 -2.24 -3.98
N LEU A 20 11.34 -2.80 -4.63
CA LEU A 20 11.16 -3.52 -5.88
C LEU A 20 10.14 -4.63 -5.67
N PRO A 21 9.28 -4.90 -6.65
CA PRO A 21 8.29 -5.97 -6.52
C PRO A 21 8.99 -7.31 -6.24
N ASP A 22 8.45 -8.08 -5.28
CA ASP A 22 8.95 -9.41 -4.91
C ASP A 22 8.77 -10.45 -6.01
N LYS A 23 8.27 -10.03 -7.16
CA LYS A 23 8.03 -10.87 -8.35
C LYS A 23 8.95 -10.44 -9.48
N PRO A 24 10.21 -10.88 -9.48
CA PRO A 24 11.20 -10.44 -10.47
C PRO A 24 10.87 -10.85 -11.90
N PHE A 25 10.03 -11.86 -12.08
CA PHE A 25 9.61 -12.36 -13.39
C PHE A 25 8.22 -11.87 -13.82
N ALA A 26 7.64 -10.94 -13.08
CA ALA A 26 6.34 -10.36 -13.46
C ALA A 26 6.44 -9.63 -14.80
N GLU A 27 5.57 -10.03 -15.71
CA GLU A 27 5.44 -9.41 -17.04
C GLU A 27 4.44 -8.23 -17.01
N HIS A 28 3.55 -8.25 -16.04
CA HIS A 28 2.51 -7.24 -15.83
C HIS A 28 2.61 -6.65 -14.44
N ARG A 29 2.41 -5.34 -14.33
CA ARG A 29 2.45 -4.60 -13.06
C ARG A 29 1.25 -3.68 -12.96
N LEU A 30 0.42 -3.89 -11.96
CA LEU A 30 -0.82 -3.15 -11.74
C LEU A 30 -0.82 -2.50 -10.37
N ALA A 31 -1.08 -1.19 -10.33
CA ALA A 31 -1.42 -0.46 -9.13
C ALA A 31 -2.92 -0.19 -9.11
N LEU A 32 -3.61 -0.60 -8.06
CA LEU A 32 -5.02 -0.32 -7.82
C LEU A 32 -5.14 0.76 -6.74
N GLN A 33 -5.87 1.80 -7.02
CA GLN A 33 -6.14 2.88 -6.06
C GLN A 33 -7.48 2.66 -5.36
N LEU A 34 -7.48 2.73 -4.04
CA LEU A 34 -8.70 2.77 -3.24
C LEU A 34 -8.68 3.97 -2.30
N SER A 35 -9.56 4.95 -2.55
CA SER A 35 -9.65 6.20 -1.77
C SER A 35 -11.02 6.42 -1.15
N ASP A 36 -11.91 5.45 -1.22
CA ASP A 36 -13.20 5.48 -0.55
C ASP A 36 -13.54 4.11 0.07
N ASN A 37 -14.56 4.08 0.92
CA ASN A 37 -14.99 2.89 1.65
C ASN A 37 -16.33 2.32 1.15
N ASP A 38 -16.68 2.57 -0.10
CA ASP A 38 -17.85 1.92 -0.69
C ASP A 38 -17.63 0.40 -0.76
N PRO A 39 -18.51 -0.40 -0.11
CA PRO A 39 -18.40 -1.86 -0.12
C PRO A 39 -18.36 -2.47 -1.54
N LYS A 40 -19.01 -1.84 -2.50
CA LYS A 40 -18.99 -2.30 -3.90
C LYS A 40 -17.61 -2.11 -4.53
N LYS A 41 -16.93 -1.00 -4.24
CA LYS A 41 -15.58 -0.75 -4.73
C LYS A 41 -14.56 -1.65 -4.05
N GLU A 42 -14.69 -1.88 -2.75
CA GLU A 42 -13.85 -2.85 -2.04
C GLU A 42 -13.99 -4.25 -2.67
N GLY A 43 -15.21 -4.70 -2.90
CA GLY A 43 -15.49 -5.96 -3.58
C GLY A 43 -14.95 -6.01 -5.01
N LEU A 44 -15.02 -4.90 -5.73
CA LEU A 44 -14.50 -4.80 -7.10
C LEU A 44 -12.99 -4.93 -7.14
N ILE A 45 -12.26 -4.26 -6.24
CA ILE A 45 -10.80 -4.38 -6.14
C ILE A 45 -10.37 -5.82 -5.89
N ILE A 46 -11.03 -6.49 -4.95
CA ILE A 46 -10.75 -7.89 -4.64
C ILE A 46 -11.03 -8.79 -5.86
N SER A 47 -12.13 -8.54 -6.55
CA SER A 47 -12.51 -9.28 -7.75
C SER A 47 -11.51 -9.09 -8.89
N ILE A 48 -11.07 -7.85 -9.12
CA ILE A 48 -10.05 -7.53 -10.13
C ILE A 48 -8.75 -8.29 -9.84
N ALA A 49 -8.27 -8.24 -8.60
CA ALA A 49 -7.04 -8.93 -8.22
C ALA A 49 -7.16 -10.45 -8.43
N ASN A 50 -8.25 -11.07 -7.98
CA ASN A 50 -8.48 -12.50 -8.17
C ASN A 50 -8.53 -12.89 -9.65
N ASN A 51 -9.23 -12.11 -10.47
CA ASN A 51 -9.38 -12.40 -11.89
C ASN A 51 -8.04 -12.30 -12.63
N LEU A 52 -7.22 -11.32 -12.28
CA LEU A 52 -5.90 -11.15 -12.90
C LEU A 52 -4.92 -12.24 -12.47
N LEU A 53 -4.95 -12.67 -11.21
CA LEU A 53 -4.13 -13.80 -10.75
C LEU A 53 -4.49 -15.11 -11.49
N LYS A 54 -5.75 -15.29 -11.85
CA LYS A 54 -6.20 -16.43 -12.66
C LYS A 54 -5.78 -16.30 -14.14
N ALA A 55 -5.86 -15.08 -14.67
CA ALA A 55 -5.57 -14.83 -16.10
C ALA A 55 -4.08 -14.93 -16.44
N TYR A 56 -3.20 -14.49 -15.54
CA TYR A 56 -1.78 -14.32 -15.82
C TYR A 56 -0.83 -15.18 -14.98
N ASP A 57 -1.34 -16.03 -14.14
CA ASP A 57 -0.59 -16.73 -13.09
C ASP A 57 0.01 -15.77 -12.04
N PRO A 58 0.04 -16.17 -10.76
CA PRO A 58 0.53 -15.30 -9.68
C PRO A 58 1.97 -14.81 -9.85
N ASP A 59 2.85 -15.59 -10.48
CA ASP A 59 4.24 -15.21 -10.66
C ASP A 59 4.47 -14.25 -11.84
N LYS A 60 3.49 -14.13 -12.72
CA LYS A 60 3.57 -13.31 -13.94
C LYS A 60 2.98 -11.91 -13.78
N ILE A 61 2.28 -11.65 -12.70
CA ILE A 61 1.67 -10.34 -12.43
C ILE A 61 1.97 -9.86 -11.02
N ALA A 62 2.41 -8.63 -10.91
CA ALA A 62 2.54 -7.92 -9.64
C ALA A 62 1.35 -6.98 -9.46
N ILE A 63 0.62 -7.13 -8.37
CA ILE A 63 -0.53 -6.29 -8.03
C ILE A 63 -0.28 -5.62 -6.69
N GLU A 64 -0.41 -4.30 -6.65
CA GLU A 64 -0.29 -3.52 -5.43
C GLU A 64 -1.51 -2.60 -5.28
N VAL A 65 -2.21 -2.73 -4.18
CA VAL A 65 -3.40 -1.94 -3.85
C VAL A 65 -2.97 -0.86 -2.88
N VAL A 66 -3.13 0.41 -3.27
CA VAL A 66 -2.76 1.54 -2.43
C VAL A 66 -4.02 2.15 -1.85
N THR A 67 -4.16 2.12 -0.52
CA THR A 67 -5.30 2.68 0.19
C THR A 67 -4.93 3.98 0.90
N PHE A 68 -5.79 4.98 0.79
CA PHE A 68 -5.67 6.24 1.52
C PHE A 68 -7.06 6.88 1.72
N GLY A 69 -7.16 7.88 2.60
CA GLY A 69 -8.46 8.41 2.98
C GLY A 69 -9.37 7.31 3.52
N PRO A 70 -10.68 7.37 3.27
CA PRO A 70 -11.62 6.33 3.71
C PRO A 70 -11.30 4.93 3.15
N GLY A 71 -10.51 4.83 2.11
CA GLY A 71 -10.09 3.55 1.53
C GLY A 71 -9.31 2.64 2.46
N ILE A 72 -8.70 3.18 3.51
CA ILE A 72 -8.00 2.35 4.52
C ILE A 72 -8.92 1.42 5.28
N ASP A 73 -10.24 1.64 5.24
CA ASP A 73 -11.23 0.80 5.93
C ASP A 73 -11.17 -0.65 5.42
N LEU A 74 -10.76 -0.88 4.18
CA LEU A 74 -10.54 -2.24 3.66
C LEU A 74 -9.50 -3.01 4.48
N LEU A 75 -8.54 -2.33 5.06
CA LEU A 75 -7.42 -2.94 5.81
C LEU A 75 -7.64 -2.94 7.32
N ARG A 76 -8.85 -2.62 7.78
CA ARG A 76 -9.17 -2.71 9.20
C ARG A 76 -9.50 -4.14 9.62
N PRO A 77 -9.13 -4.56 10.84
CA PRO A 77 -9.37 -5.93 11.30
C PRO A 77 -10.85 -6.35 11.28
N GLU A 78 -11.75 -5.40 11.49
CA GLU A 78 -13.20 -5.63 11.50
C GLU A 78 -13.87 -5.62 10.11
N ASN A 79 -13.11 -5.31 9.04
CA ASN A 79 -13.69 -5.27 7.69
C ASN A 79 -14.17 -6.67 7.27
N PRO A 80 -15.39 -6.77 6.71
CA PRO A 80 -15.96 -8.07 6.27
C PRO A 80 -15.10 -8.79 5.22
N ASN A 81 -14.25 -8.06 4.50
CA ASN A 81 -13.40 -8.61 3.45
C ASN A 81 -12.03 -9.08 3.97
N ARG A 82 -11.78 -9.04 5.27
CA ARG A 82 -10.47 -9.36 5.85
C ARG A 82 -9.88 -10.67 5.34
N GLN A 83 -10.64 -11.75 5.37
CA GLN A 83 -10.15 -13.06 4.93
C GLN A 83 -9.80 -13.07 3.44
N ARG A 84 -10.58 -12.35 2.63
CA ARG A 84 -10.33 -12.23 1.19
C ARG A 84 -9.06 -11.42 0.91
N VAL A 85 -8.83 -10.34 1.65
CA VAL A 85 -7.60 -9.54 1.57
C VAL A 85 -6.40 -10.39 1.98
N GLU A 86 -6.47 -11.09 3.11
CA GLU A 86 -5.39 -11.96 3.59
C GLU A 86 -5.09 -13.09 2.60
N SER A 87 -6.10 -13.65 1.95
CA SER A 87 -5.93 -14.64 0.88
C SER A 87 -5.17 -14.08 -0.33
N LEU A 88 -5.48 -12.85 -0.73
CA LEU A 88 -4.75 -12.17 -1.81
C LEU A 88 -3.30 -11.88 -1.41
N ILE A 89 -3.06 -11.46 -0.18
CA ILE A 89 -1.70 -11.24 0.34
C ILE A 89 -0.89 -12.55 0.29
N ALA A 90 -1.50 -13.68 0.65
CA ALA A 90 -0.86 -15.00 0.55
C ALA A 90 -0.48 -15.37 -0.89
N GLN A 91 -1.16 -14.80 -1.89
CA GLN A 91 -0.85 -14.96 -3.31
C GLN A 91 0.10 -13.89 -3.85
N GLY A 92 0.64 -13.05 -2.99
CA GLY A 92 1.63 -12.03 -3.34
C GLY A 92 1.07 -10.67 -3.75
N VAL A 93 -0.22 -10.43 -3.55
CA VAL A 93 -0.80 -9.08 -3.71
C VAL A 93 -0.38 -8.22 -2.52
N LYS A 94 0.10 -7.03 -2.78
CA LYS A 94 0.48 -6.07 -1.74
C LYS A 94 -0.68 -5.10 -1.46
N PHE A 95 -0.91 -4.81 -0.19
CA PHE A 95 -1.89 -3.82 0.24
C PHE A 95 -1.17 -2.76 1.08
N ASP A 96 -1.14 -1.53 0.59
CA ASP A 96 -0.51 -0.40 1.26
C ASP A 96 -1.54 0.42 2.03
N VAL A 97 -1.15 0.87 3.21
CA VAL A 97 -1.93 1.80 4.05
C VAL A 97 -1.20 3.13 4.19
N CYS A 98 -1.89 4.22 3.85
CA CYS A 98 -1.34 5.57 3.97
C CYS A 98 -1.27 6.01 5.44
N LEU A 99 -0.06 6.19 5.96
CA LEU A 99 0.14 6.62 7.36
C LEU A 99 -0.35 8.06 7.59
N ASN A 100 -0.26 8.95 6.63
CA ASN A 100 -0.84 10.30 6.75
C ASN A 100 -2.36 10.24 7.01
N THR A 101 -3.07 9.30 6.40
CA THR A 101 -4.48 9.08 6.69
C THR A 101 -4.68 8.57 8.12
N VAL A 102 -3.90 7.58 8.52
CA VAL A 102 -3.95 7.03 9.89
C VAL A 102 -3.69 8.12 10.91
N ASP A 103 -2.65 8.92 10.71
CA ASP A 103 -2.28 10.02 11.59
C ASP A 103 -3.37 11.11 11.66
N SER A 104 -4.03 11.40 10.53
CA SER A 104 -5.13 12.37 10.49
C SER A 104 -6.33 11.89 11.28
N ILE A 105 -6.71 10.63 11.16
CA ILE A 105 -7.80 10.03 11.93
C ILE A 105 -7.49 10.08 13.44
N GLU A 106 -6.26 9.76 13.81
CA GLU A 106 -5.84 9.84 15.22
C GLU A 106 -5.93 11.26 15.77
N ARG A 107 -5.52 12.28 14.99
CA ARG A 107 -5.65 13.68 15.40
C ARG A 107 -7.11 14.12 15.54
N GLU A 108 -7.97 13.66 14.64
CA GLU A 108 -9.39 14.06 14.61
C GLU A 108 -10.23 13.35 15.67
N THR A 109 -9.94 12.08 15.94
CA THR A 109 -10.76 11.24 16.83
C THR A 109 -10.12 10.96 18.18
N GLY A 110 -8.83 11.25 18.35
CA GLY A 110 -8.05 10.89 19.54
C GLY A 110 -7.68 9.41 19.62
N LYS A 111 -8.05 8.61 18.61
CA LYS A 111 -7.79 7.17 18.58
C LYS A 111 -7.19 6.74 17.24
N ARG A 112 -6.05 6.06 17.33
CA ARG A 112 -5.39 5.50 16.15
C ARG A 112 -6.18 4.29 15.63
N PRO A 113 -6.60 4.28 14.35
CA PRO A 113 -7.30 3.13 13.79
C PRO A 113 -6.38 1.90 13.74
N ALA A 114 -6.92 0.74 14.11
CA ALA A 114 -6.22 -0.52 13.96
C ALA A 114 -6.18 -0.93 12.47
N ILE A 115 -5.04 -1.44 12.04
CA ILE A 115 -4.78 -1.92 10.69
C ILE A 115 -4.26 -3.36 10.77
N ILE A 116 -4.64 -4.21 9.84
CA ILE A 116 -4.16 -5.60 9.81
C ILE A 116 -2.62 -5.64 9.71
N PRO A 117 -1.95 -6.59 10.38
CA PRO A 117 -0.48 -6.61 10.45
C PRO A 117 0.20 -6.80 9.09
N LEU A 118 -0.47 -7.43 8.14
CA LEU A 118 0.07 -7.73 6.82
C LEU A 118 0.01 -6.56 5.84
N ALA A 119 -0.70 -5.48 6.19
CA ALA A 119 -0.70 -4.25 5.40
C ALA A 119 0.67 -3.58 5.46
N ILE A 120 1.10 -3.01 4.34
CA ILE A 120 2.39 -2.33 4.22
C ILE A 120 2.19 -0.84 4.52
N PRO A 121 2.82 -0.30 5.58
CA PRO A 121 2.71 1.12 5.86
C PRO A 121 3.53 1.93 4.85
N VAL A 122 2.89 2.93 4.24
CA VAL A 122 3.53 3.93 3.40
C VAL A 122 3.17 5.32 3.91
N GLN A 123 4.12 6.24 3.98
CA GLN A 123 3.86 7.54 4.58
C GLN A 123 2.84 8.35 3.78
N VAL A 124 2.97 8.37 2.46
CA VAL A 124 2.12 9.12 1.55
C VAL A 124 1.56 8.18 0.49
N GLY A 125 0.28 7.85 0.55
CA GLY A 125 -0.35 6.90 -0.39
C GLY A 125 -0.21 7.32 -1.85
N VAL A 126 -0.50 8.57 -2.17
CA VAL A 126 -0.34 9.10 -3.54
C VAL A 126 1.12 9.11 -3.98
N GLY A 127 2.05 9.36 -3.05
CA GLY A 127 3.50 9.26 -3.31
C GLY A 127 3.90 7.82 -3.67
N GLN A 128 3.31 6.83 -3.03
CA GLN A 128 3.52 5.42 -3.39
C GLN A 128 2.98 5.11 -4.79
N ILE A 129 1.80 5.62 -5.15
CA ILE A 129 1.26 5.49 -6.50
C ILE A 129 2.22 6.09 -7.53
N LEU A 130 2.74 7.28 -7.26
CA LEU A 130 3.71 7.94 -8.14
C LEU A 130 4.97 7.08 -8.33
N ALA A 131 5.52 6.55 -7.23
CA ALA A 131 6.68 5.66 -7.29
C ALA A 131 6.40 4.38 -8.11
N LEU A 132 5.24 3.78 -7.92
CA LEU A 132 4.83 2.59 -8.67
C LEU A 132 4.71 2.88 -10.17
N THR A 133 4.04 3.97 -10.54
CA THR A 133 3.88 4.34 -11.96
C THR A 133 5.21 4.67 -12.62
N GLU A 134 6.13 5.31 -11.91
CA GLU A 134 7.50 5.55 -12.38
C GLU A 134 8.31 4.26 -12.55
N ASN A 135 7.91 3.18 -11.86
CA ASN A 135 8.53 1.86 -11.95
C ASN A 135 7.76 0.87 -12.85
N GLY A 136 6.96 1.38 -13.76
CA GLY A 136 6.31 0.58 -14.79
C GLY A 136 4.96 -0.04 -14.40
N PHE A 137 4.38 0.35 -13.26
CA PHE A 137 3.02 -0.05 -12.89
C PHE A 137 1.99 0.76 -13.66
N THR A 138 0.98 0.08 -14.15
CA THR A 138 -0.22 0.73 -14.72
C THR A 138 -1.19 1.02 -13.59
N LEU A 139 -1.64 2.26 -13.47
CA LEU A 139 -2.62 2.65 -12.45
C LEU A 139 -4.05 2.43 -12.97
N VAL A 140 -4.84 1.73 -12.17
CA VAL A 140 -6.28 1.62 -12.34
C VAL A 140 -6.98 2.09 -11.07
N ARG A 141 -7.95 2.98 -11.25
CA ARG A 141 -8.81 3.49 -10.20
C ARG A 141 -10.25 3.06 -10.48
N PRO A 142 -10.69 1.97 -9.85
CA PRO A 142 -12.06 1.47 -10.02
C PRO A 142 -13.14 2.40 -9.49
#